data_ed01957f442dc9462fbe8cd27c3e7212
#
_entry.id   ed01957f442dc9462fbe8cd27c3e7212
#
_cell.length_a   1.000
_cell.length_b   1.000
_cell.length_c   1.000
_cell.angle_alpha   90.00
_cell.angle_beta   90.00
_cell.angle_gamma   90.00
#
_symmetry.space_group_name_H-M   'P 1'
#
loop_
_entity.id
_entity.type
_entity.pdbx_description
1 polymer ?
#
loop_
_entity_poly.entity_id
_entity_poly.type
_entity_poly.pdbx_seq_one_letter_code
_entity_poly.pdbx_strand_id
1 'polypeptide(L)'
;MKQFFIILFSTFLLLSCSYFEKHYKKEQIQAVDTIVDFNSIDSFPLFPGCDSIPSAEKQKICSQIKLSEHIYASLATYQLISAKSIHDTILVKLVVTKSGEVSLINIQSSKLIRQEIPALDSLITYGIKELPKLKPGIKRGMPVKTAFTLPIILKN
;
A
#
# COMPACT_ATOMS: atom_id res chain seq x y z
N MET A 1 24.77 -22.55 -64.79
CA MET A 1 23.46 -22.09 -64.40
C MET A 1 23.00 -22.70 -63.10
N LYS A 2 23.12 -23.99 -62.77
CA LYS A 2 22.72 -24.59 -61.53
C LYS A 2 23.46 -24.04 -60.30
N GLN A 3 24.73 -23.75 -60.36
CA GLN A 3 25.48 -23.21 -59.21
C GLN A 3 25.11 -21.78 -58.87
N PHE A 4 24.67 -20.98 -59.82
CA PHE A 4 24.25 -19.60 -59.60
C PHE A 4 22.91 -19.56 -58.82
N PHE A 5 22.01 -20.53 -59.06
CA PHE A 5 20.75 -20.66 -58.36
C PHE A 5 20.92 -21.10 -56.88
N ILE A 6 21.94 -21.94 -56.63
CA ILE A 6 22.23 -22.41 -55.25
C ILE A 6 22.77 -21.27 -54.40
N ILE A 7 23.63 -20.43 -54.97
CA ILE A 7 24.19 -19.27 -54.25
C ILE A 7 23.11 -18.22 -53.99
N LEU A 8 22.20 -17.98 -54.93
CA LEU A 8 21.09 -17.03 -54.76
C LEU A 8 20.08 -17.51 -53.72
N PHE A 9 19.83 -18.82 -53.66
CA PHE A 9 18.94 -19.41 -52.64
C PHE A 9 19.53 -19.40 -51.22
N SER A 10 20.87 -19.60 -51.14
CA SER A 10 21.60 -19.54 -49.85
C SER A 10 21.64 -18.13 -49.28
N THR A 11 21.79 -17.08 -50.10
CA THR A 11 21.76 -15.68 -49.64
C THR A 11 20.35 -15.25 -49.18
N PHE A 12 19.28 -15.81 -49.77
CA PHE A 12 17.91 -15.51 -49.35
C PHE A 12 17.54 -16.12 -47.99
N LEU A 13 18.13 -17.27 -47.63
CA LEU A 13 17.95 -17.90 -46.32
C LEU A 13 18.63 -17.13 -45.17
N LEU A 14 19.71 -16.42 -45.42
CA LEU A 14 20.45 -15.65 -44.41
C LEU A 14 19.80 -14.30 -44.12
N LEU A 15 18.94 -13.78 -44.99
CA LEU A 15 18.21 -12.52 -44.77
C LEU A 15 16.88 -12.68 -43.99
N SER A 16 16.44 -13.91 -43.78
CA SER A 16 15.17 -14.21 -43.14
C SER A 16 15.18 -14.09 -41.60
N CYS A 17 16.37 -14.07 -40.96
CA CYS A 17 16.44 -14.02 -39.49
C CYS A 17 16.28 -12.62 -38.89
N SER A 18 16.48 -11.55 -39.65
CA SER A 18 16.41 -10.18 -39.09
C SER A 18 15.01 -9.54 -39.16
N TYR A 19 14.07 -10.19 -39.88
CA TYR A 19 12.71 -9.63 -40.02
C TYR A 19 11.79 -10.00 -38.85
N PHE A 20 12.13 -11.01 -38.07
CA PHE A 20 11.26 -11.50 -36.96
C PHE A 20 11.48 -10.79 -35.63
N GLU A 21 12.58 -10.07 -35.48
CA GLU A 21 12.89 -9.36 -34.22
C GLU A 21 12.15 -8.02 -34.03
N LYS A 22 11.53 -7.50 -35.11
CA LYS A 22 10.94 -6.14 -35.08
C LYS A 22 9.48 -6.07 -34.65
N HIS A 23 8.85 -7.20 -34.35
CA HIS A 23 7.43 -7.24 -33.93
C HIS A 23 7.14 -7.75 -32.54
N TYR A 24 8.16 -8.01 -31.72
CA TYR A 24 7.90 -8.15 -30.28
C TYR A 24 7.86 -6.74 -29.66
N LYS A 25 6.76 -6.03 -29.90
CA LYS A 25 6.32 -5.00 -28.95
C LYS A 25 6.17 -5.73 -27.63
N LYS A 26 7.15 -5.54 -26.75
CA LYS A 26 7.01 -5.84 -25.33
C LYS A 26 5.83 -4.99 -24.87
N GLU A 27 4.64 -5.55 -24.96
CA GLU A 27 3.49 -5.00 -24.25
C GLU A 27 3.93 -4.94 -22.81
N GLN A 28 4.31 -3.76 -22.34
CA GLN A 28 4.46 -3.51 -20.93
C GLN A 28 3.05 -3.79 -20.39
N ILE A 29 2.85 -5.01 -19.90
CA ILE A 29 1.74 -5.30 -19.04
C ILE A 29 1.91 -4.30 -17.89
N GLN A 30 1.17 -3.19 -17.98
CA GLN A 30 1.04 -2.30 -16.84
C GLN A 30 0.56 -3.22 -15.72
N ALA A 31 1.46 -3.43 -14.75
CA ALA A 31 1.08 -4.16 -13.55
C ALA A 31 -0.12 -3.39 -13.00
N VAL A 32 -1.31 -3.92 -13.21
CA VAL A 32 -2.54 -3.34 -12.67
C VAL A 32 -2.36 -3.40 -11.18
N ASP A 33 -1.95 -2.27 -10.59
CA ASP A 33 -1.76 -2.14 -9.16
C ASP A 33 -3.14 -2.01 -8.50
N THR A 34 -3.87 -3.12 -8.56
CA THR A 34 -5.23 -3.21 -8.06
C THR A 34 -5.19 -3.14 -6.54
N ILE A 35 -5.79 -2.09 -5.99
CA ILE A 35 -6.05 -2.01 -4.55
C ILE A 35 -7.13 -3.05 -4.24
N VAL A 36 -6.78 -4.03 -3.44
CA VAL A 36 -7.71 -5.07 -2.99
C VAL A 36 -8.42 -4.56 -1.74
N ASP A 37 -9.76 -4.63 -1.76
CA ASP A 37 -10.59 -4.27 -0.61
C ASP A 37 -10.33 -5.26 0.54
N PHE A 38 -10.37 -4.73 1.75
CA PHE A 38 -10.11 -5.42 3.00
C PHE A 38 -10.96 -6.69 3.20
N ASN A 39 -12.23 -6.66 2.74
CA ASN A 39 -13.15 -7.80 2.87
C ASN A 39 -12.81 -8.97 1.94
N SER A 40 -11.84 -8.80 1.03
CA SER A 40 -11.51 -9.79 0.01
C SER A 40 -10.11 -10.40 0.15
N ILE A 41 -9.38 -10.08 1.23
CA ILE A 41 -8.04 -10.61 1.52
C ILE A 41 -8.08 -11.78 2.48
N ASP A 42 -7.14 -12.71 2.33
CA ASP A 42 -7.03 -13.90 3.19
C ASP A 42 -6.32 -13.55 4.51
N SER A 43 -5.38 -12.61 4.47
CA SER A 43 -4.63 -12.15 5.64
C SER A 43 -4.46 -10.64 5.63
N PHE A 44 -4.75 -10.00 6.76
CA PHE A 44 -4.59 -8.57 6.99
C PHE A 44 -3.12 -8.16 7.04
N PRO A 45 -2.76 -6.92 6.63
CA PRO A 45 -1.41 -6.40 6.85
C PRO A 45 -1.05 -6.37 8.35
N LEU A 46 0.10 -6.96 8.69
CA LEU A 46 0.46 -7.13 10.10
C LEU A 46 1.62 -6.22 10.52
N PHE A 47 1.44 -5.56 11.65
CA PHE A 47 2.52 -4.85 12.32
C PHE A 47 3.58 -5.85 12.84
N PRO A 48 4.88 -5.51 12.82
CA PRO A 48 5.93 -6.39 13.33
C PRO A 48 5.63 -6.91 14.73
N GLY A 49 5.76 -8.22 14.93
CA GLY A 49 5.49 -8.90 16.18
C GLY A 49 4.04 -9.36 16.40
N CYS A 50 3.08 -8.92 15.57
CA CYS A 50 1.70 -9.42 15.65
C CYS A 50 1.50 -10.77 14.94
N ASP A 51 2.43 -11.17 14.11
CA ASP A 51 2.39 -12.42 13.34
C ASP A 51 2.58 -13.69 14.17
N SER A 52 3.15 -13.59 15.37
CA SER A 52 3.30 -14.70 16.31
C SER A 52 2.00 -15.11 17.02
N ILE A 53 0.93 -14.33 16.88
CA ILE A 53 -0.35 -14.61 17.49
C ILE A 53 -1.07 -15.71 16.70
N PRO A 54 -1.59 -16.79 17.33
CA PRO A 54 -2.16 -17.94 16.59
C PRO A 54 -3.46 -17.61 15.82
N SER A 55 -4.24 -16.61 16.26
CA SER A 55 -5.54 -16.27 15.66
C SER A 55 -5.40 -15.10 14.69
N ALA A 56 -5.85 -15.27 13.43
CA ALA A 56 -5.85 -14.23 12.41
C ALA A 56 -6.64 -12.98 12.83
N GLU A 57 -7.76 -13.15 13.54
CA GLU A 57 -8.54 -12.04 14.08
C GLU A 57 -7.75 -11.27 15.14
N LYS A 58 -7.10 -11.97 16.08
CA LYS A 58 -6.25 -11.35 17.10
C LYS A 58 -5.01 -10.68 16.50
N GLN A 59 -4.42 -11.26 15.45
CA GLN A 59 -3.34 -10.62 14.67
C GLN A 59 -3.78 -9.28 14.10
N LYS A 60 -4.96 -9.23 13.48
CA LYS A 60 -5.56 -8.02 12.94
C LYS A 60 -5.77 -6.96 14.03
N ILE A 61 -6.38 -7.35 15.14
CA ILE A 61 -6.62 -6.44 16.28
C ILE A 61 -5.29 -5.90 16.83
N CYS A 62 -4.30 -6.78 17.03
CA CYS A 62 -2.94 -6.38 17.44
C CYS A 62 -2.35 -5.34 16.49
N SER A 63 -2.42 -5.59 15.18
CA SER A 63 -1.89 -4.68 14.17
C SER A 63 -2.61 -3.33 14.18
N GLN A 64 -3.92 -3.32 14.32
CA GLN A 64 -4.69 -2.07 14.42
C GLN A 64 -4.35 -1.27 15.69
N ILE A 65 -4.20 -1.94 16.83
CA ILE A 65 -3.79 -1.30 18.09
C ILE A 65 -2.39 -0.67 17.92
N LYS A 66 -1.42 -1.42 17.41
CA LYS A 66 -0.04 -0.94 17.22
C LYS A 66 0.02 0.25 16.25
N LEU A 67 -0.74 0.21 15.17
CA LEU A 67 -0.86 1.34 14.24
C LEU A 67 -1.48 2.57 14.91
N SER A 68 -2.54 2.38 15.69
CA SER A 68 -3.18 3.47 16.42
C SER A 68 -2.24 4.07 17.46
N GLU A 69 -1.55 3.26 18.26
CA GLU A 69 -0.55 3.70 19.24
C GLU A 69 0.52 4.58 18.59
N HIS A 70 1.01 4.17 17.41
CA HIS A 70 2.03 4.92 16.69
C HIS A 70 1.52 6.28 16.20
N ILE A 71 0.28 6.35 15.70
CA ILE A 71 -0.35 7.61 15.31
C ILE A 71 -0.62 8.48 16.54
N TYR A 72 -1.09 7.91 17.65
CA TYR A 72 -1.26 8.66 18.90
C TYR A 72 0.05 9.26 19.42
N ALA A 73 1.16 8.53 19.30
CA ALA A 73 2.46 9.04 19.70
C ALA A 73 2.84 10.30 18.89
N SER A 74 2.55 10.34 17.58
CA SER A 74 2.78 11.52 16.75
C SER A 74 1.85 12.69 17.09
N LEU A 75 0.61 12.42 17.46
CA LEU A 75 -0.33 13.44 17.91
C LEU A 75 0.05 13.99 19.29
N ALA A 76 0.57 13.16 20.18
CA ALA A 76 0.98 13.56 21.54
C ALA A 76 2.18 14.52 21.55
N THR A 77 3.01 14.54 20.49
CA THR A 77 4.10 15.51 20.34
C THR A 77 3.58 16.94 20.16
N TYR A 78 2.37 17.08 19.68
CA TYR A 78 1.66 18.34 19.58
C TYR A 78 0.83 18.50 20.86
N GLN A 79 1.19 19.47 21.71
CA GLN A 79 0.36 19.77 22.87
C GLN A 79 -1.04 20.17 22.40
N LEU A 80 -1.97 19.22 22.45
CA LEU A 80 -3.37 19.43 22.11
C LEU A 80 -4.01 20.29 23.20
N ILE A 81 -3.66 21.59 23.25
CA ILE A 81 -4.35 22.58 24.08
C ILE A 81 -5.60 22.98 23.31
N SER A 82 -6.62 22.17 23.41
CA SER A 82 -7.95 22.56 22.93
C SER A 82 -8.71 23.25 24.05
N ALA A 83 -9.28 24.41 23.74
CA ALA A 83 -10.15 25.14 24.66
C ALA A 83 -11.51 24.42 24.89
N LYS A 84 -11.84 23.45 24.04
CA LYS A 84 -13.08 22.67 24.07
C LYS A 84 -12.77 21.20 24.33
N SER A 85 -13.66 20.57 25.09
CA SER A 85 -13.62 19.11 25.23
C SER A 85 -13.85 18.44 23.89
N ILE A 86 -12.88 17.65 23.48
CA ILE A 86 -12.92 16.86 22.26
C ILE A 86 -13.29 15.43 22.65
N HIS A 87 -14.32 14.88 22.01
CA HIS A 87 -14.67 13.47 22.05
C HIS A 87 -15.20 13.08 20.67
N ASP A 88 -14.28 12.71 19.76
CA ASP A 88 -14.62 12.46 18.36
C ASP A 88 -13.71 11.38 17.77
N THR A 89 -14.13 10.81 16.65
CA THR A 89 -13.39 9.77 15.93
C THR A 89 -12.98 10.28 14.55
N ILE A 90 -11.70 10.24 14.26
CA ILE A 90 -11.20 10.45 12.91
C ILE A 90 -11.01 9.12 12.19
N LEU A 91 -11.27 9.09 10.89
CA LEU A 91 -11.08 7.92 10.06
C LEU A 91 -9.86 8.13 9.15
N VAL A 92 -8.80 7.38 9.41
CA VAL A 92 -7.55 7.43 8.67
C VAL A 92 -7.52 6.30 7.64
N LYS A 93 -7.68 6.64 6.36
CA LYS A 93 -7.62 5.66 5.27
C LYS A 93 -6.17 5.46 4.83
N LEU A 94 -5.69 4.24 4.97
CA LEU A 94 -4.32 3.83 4.69
C LEU A 94 -4.27 2.84 3.54
N VAL A 95 -3.12 2.78 2.88
CA VAL A 95 -2.77 1.72 1.94
C VAL A 95 -1.43 1.11 2.34
N VAL A 96 -1.35 -0.21 2.29
CA VAL A 96 -0.12 -0.98 2.47
C VAL A 96 0.25 -1.59 1.13
N THR A 97 1.46 -1.33 0.66
CA THR A 97 1.98 -1.88 -0.59
C THR A 97 2.35 -3.37 -0.46
N LYS A 98 2.64 -4.03 -1.58
CA LYS A 98 3.15 -5.41 -1.60
C LYS A 98 4.50 -5.55 -0.88
N SER A 99 5.26 -4.45 -0.77
CA SER A 99 6.53 -4.38 -0.03
C SER A 99 6.37 -4.04 1.45
N GLY A 100 5.11 -3.84 1.93
CA GLY A 100 4.81 -3.50 3.32
C GLY A 100 4.92 -2.02 3.67
N GLU A 101 5.14 -1.14 2.70
CA GLU A 101 5.18 0.30 2.94
C GLU A 101 3.78 0.85 3.14
N VAL A 102 3.63 1.73 4.14
CA VAL A 102 2.35 2.34 4.50
C VAL A 102 2.28 3.75 3.93
N SER A 103 1.15 4.10 3.35
CA SER A 103 0.88 5.45 2.85
C SER A 103 -0.53 5.91 3.23
N LEU A 104 -0.67 7.22 3.46
CA LEU A 104 -1.95 7.85 3.70
C LEU A 104 -2.71 8.04 2.39
N ILE A 105 -3.99 7.70 2.38
CA ILE A 105 -4.91 8.00 1.28
C ILE A 105 -5.74 9.24 1.62
N ASN A 106 -6.38 9.23 2.81
CA ASN A 106 -7.31 10.27 3.21
C ASN A 106 -7.52 10.28 4.73
N ILE A 107 -7.88 11.46 5.26
CA ILE A 107 -8.31 11.64 6.65
C ILE A 107 -9.71 12.25 6.63
N GLN A 108 -10.66 11.57 7.25
CA GLN A 108 -12.01 12.08 7.48
C GLN A 108 -12.12 12.48 8.96
N SER A 109 -12.50 13.73 9.20
CA SER A 109 -12.68 14.30 10.53
C SER A 109 -13.80 15.34 10.52
N SER A 110 -14.37 15.62 11.68
CA SER A 110 -15.37 16.69 11.83
C SER A 110 -14.76 18.09 11.61
N LYS A 111 -15.61 19.05 11.34
CA LYS A 111 -15.21 20.47 11.24
C LYS A 111 -14.60 20.96 12.56
N LEU A 112 -15.13 20.52 13.69
CA LEU A 112 -14.64 20.87 15.02
C LEU A 112 -13.17 20.43 15.17
N ILE A 113 -12.86 19.18 14.85
CA ILE A 113 -11.48 18.66 14.96
C ILE A 113 -10.52 19.46 14.07
N ARG A 114 -10.92 19.81 12.85
CA ARG A 114 -10.06 20.59 11.93
C ARG A 114 -9.82 22.02 12.43
N GLN A 115 -10.76 22.59 13.15
CA GLN A 115 -10.61 23.91 13.77
C GLN A 115 -9.72 23.86 15.00
N GLU A 116 -9.91 22.86 15.86
CA GLU A 116 -9.15 22.73 17.10
C GLU A 116 -7.73 22.18 16.88
N ILE A 117 -7.52 21.39 15.82
CA ILE A 117 -6.22 20.80 15.47
C ILE A 117 -5.89 21.10 13.99
N PRO A 118 -5.51 22.33 13.65
CA PRO A 118 -5.18 22.68 12.25
C PRO A 118 -4.03 21.86 11.67
N ALA A 119 -3.10 21.39 12.50
CA ALA A 119 -1.95 20.57 12.11
C ALA A 119 -2.26 19.07 11.98
N LEU A 120 -3.51 18.63 12.15
CA LEU A 120 -3.91 17.22 12.19
C LEU A 120 -3.34 16.40 11.02
N ASP A 121 -3.55 16.89 9.79
CA ASP A 121 -3.13 16.17 8.60
C ASP A 121 -1.60 16.01 8.52
N SER A 122 -0.86 17.03 8.92
CA SER A 122 0.61 17.01 8.98
C SER A 122 1.13 16.04 10.04
N LEU A 123 0.54 16.04 11.23
CA LEU A 123 0.92 15.17 12.35
C LEU A 123 0.67 13.69 12.02
N ILE A 124 -0.50 13.39 11.45
CA ILE A 124 -0.82 12.02 11.03
C ILE A 124 0.10 11.57 9.89
N THR A 125 0.35 12.44 8.91
CA THR A 125 1.27 12.15 7.81
C THR A 125 2.68 11.87 8.33
N TYR A 126 3.16 12.64 9.30
CA TYR A 126 4.44 12.41 9.95
C TYR A 126 4.47 11.06 10.66
N GLY A 127 3.46 10.76 11.50
CA GLY A 127 3.38 9.48 12.19
C GLY A 127 3.37 8.27 11.23
N ILE A 128 2.71 8.40 10.07
CA ILE A 128 2.68 7.33 9.07
C ILE A 128 4.05 7.13 8.41
N LYS A 129 4.80 8.19 8.17
CA LYS A 129 6.16 8.11 7.59
C LYS A 129 7.16 7.39 8.51
N GLU A 130 6.97 7.51 9.82
CA GLU A 130 7.81 6.87 10.83
C GLU A 130 7.40 5.41 11.12
N LEU A 131 6.34 4.91 10.47
CA LEU A 131 5.90 3.52 10.63
C LEU A 131 6.96 2.53 10.11
N PRO A 132 7.20 1.42 10.83
CA PRO A 132 7.99 0.34 10.28
C PRO A 132 7.25 -0.30 9.09
N LYS A 133 8.00 -1.01 8.25
CA LYS A 133 7.38 -1.83 7.21
C LYS A 133 6.50 -2.90 7.84
N LEU A 134 5.27 -3.00 7.34
CA LEU A 134 4.32 -4.04 7.75
C LEU A 134 4.54 -5.30 6.93
N LYS A 135 4.11 -6.45 7.42
CA LYS A 135 3.86 -7.60 6.55
C LYS A 135 2.67 -7.26 5.65
N PRO A 136 2.78 -7.41 4.31
CA PRO A 136 1.68 -7.06 3.40
C PRO A 136 0.47 -7.96 3.59
N GLY A 137 -0.69 -7.50 3.16
CA GLY A 137 -1.88 -8.34 3.05
C GLY A 137 -1.66 -9.46 2.04
N ILE A 138 -2.26 -10.62 2.29
CA ILE A 138 -2.12 -11.79 1.43
C ILE A 138 -3.48 -12.12 0.81
N LYS A 139 -3.48 -12.44 -0.48
CA LYS A 139 -4.61 -13.01 -1.20
C LYS A 139 -4.13 -14.14 -2.08
N ARG A 140 -4.72 -15.34 -1.92
CA ARG A 140 -4.34 -16.56 -2.64
C ARG A 140 -2.82 -16.85 -2.55
N GLY A 141 -2.24 -16.67 -1.35
CA GLY A 141 -0.83 -16.87 -1.10
C GLY A 141 0.11 -15.78 -1.64
N MET A 142 -0.40 -14.73 -2.27
CA MET A 142 0.40 -13.65 -2.87
C MET A 142 0.27 -12.34 -2.10
N PRO A 143 1.36 -11.59 -1.90
CA PRO A 143 1.30 -10.23 -1.38
C PRO A 143 0.49 -9.31 -2.28
N VAL A 144 -0.47 -8.57 -1.71
CA VAL A 144 -1.32 -7.65 -2.44
C VAL A 144 -1.30 -6.26 -1.80
N LYS A 145 -1.51 -5.24 -2.63
CA LYS A 145 -1.75 -3.88 -2.15
C LYS A 145 -3.12 -3.81 -1.49
N THR A 146 -3.16 -3.42 -0.23
CA THR A 146 -4.36 -3.45 0.60
C THR A 146 -4.68 -2.08 1.14
N ALA A 147 -5.92 -1.62 0.97
CA ALA A 147 -6.43 -0.40 1.59
C ALA A 147 -7.38 -0.73 2.74
N PHE A 148 -7.26 0.01 3.84
CA PHE A 148 -8.17 -0.12 4.98
C PHE A 148 -8.33 1.21 5.70
N THR A 149 -9.36 1.30 6.55
CA THR A 149 -9.63 2.49 7.37
C THR A 149 -9.36 2.17 8.83
N LEU A 150 -8.57 3.02 9.48
CA LEU A 150 -8.22 2.94 10.89
C LEU A 150 -8.97 4.03 11.64
N PRO A 151 -9.89 3.70 12.57
CA PRO A 151 -10.53 4.67 13.45
C PRO A 151 -9.58 5.09 14.56
N ILE A 152 -9.40 6.39 14.77
CA ILE A 152 -8.61 6.99 15.84
C ILE A 152 -9.53 7.83 16.71
N ILE A 153 -9.69 7.49 17.97
CA ILE A 153 -10.55 8.18 18.93
C ILE A 153 -9.75 9.31 19.59
N LEU A 154 -10.17 10.55 19.38
CA LEU A 154 -9.60 11.72 20.06
C LEU A 154 -10.43 12.04 21.28
N LYS A 155 -9.77 12.10 22.45
CA LYS A 155 -10.38 12.45 23.72
C LYS A 155 -9.36 13.23 24.55
N ASN A 156 -9.73 14.43 24.99
CA ASN A 156 -9.00 15.24 25.97
C ASN A 156 -9.80 15.43 27.24
#